data_efd71621334b0f0b6ab3e63bb6efdc59
#
_entry.id   efd71621334b0f0b6ab3e63bb6efdc59
#
_cell.length_a   1.000
_cell.length_b   1.000
_cell.length_c   1.000
_cell.angle_alpha   90.00
_cell.angle_beta   90.00
_cell.angle_gamma   90.00
#
_symmetry.space_group_name_H-M   'P 1'
#
loop_
_entity.id
_entity.type
_entity.pdbx_description
1 polymer ?
#
loop_
_entity_poly.entity_id
_entity_poly.type
_entity_poly.pdbx_seq_one_letter_code
_entity_poly.pdbx_strand_id
1 'polypeptide(L)'
;MLYQFEFRTYQRKFKRPLQTSHGIWDIREGIILRLVDENNQIGWGEIAPLSWFGSETCEQALDFCHQLPGNISSEMIFAISAELPACQFGFESALSNSRSPLTPLNKGGTRNILKVPLIKGDLGGSRLRIKSTLIAGSVLSSHQSREVGNEEEKNRFSGLLPAGETALQALPMLWLEGYRTFKWKIGVAAIEEELKIFQQLIEAMHNLCDRESAFLRLDANGGLSYSQAKTWLEACDKVNATPDFSADIEFLEQPLPVTQFQEMVELNAIYATPIALDESAANLDRIQECYSQGWRGIFVIKPAIAGSPSQLRKFCQTHNIDAVFSSVFETEIGRQAALNLATELSVNKRAVGFGTDCWFDDNHSILDFRF
;
A
#
# COMPACT_ATOMS: atom_id res chain seq x y z
N MET A 1 -29.73 -9.14 9.45
CA MET A 1 -29.65 -9.76 8.12
C MET A 1 -28.77 -11.00 8.25
N LEU A 2 -29.20 -12.13 7.66
CA LEU A 2 -28.45 -13.39 7.68
C LEU A 2 -27.76 -13.60 6.34
N TYR A 3 -26.59 -14.21 6.39
CA TYR A 3 -25.75 -14.52 5.24
C TYR A 3 -25.36 -15.99 5.28
N GLN A 4 -25.48 -16.72 4.18
CA GLN A 4 -24.83 -18.02 4.02
C GLN A 4 -23.33 -17.74 3.95
N PHE A 5 -22.55 -18.46 4.76
CA PHE A 5 -21.12 -18.29 4.91
C PHE A 5 -20.36 -19.50 4.40
N GLU A 6 -19.39 -19.24 3.55
CA GLU A 6 -18.45 -20.23 3.01
C GLU A 6 -17.04 -19.65 2.99
N PHE A 7 -16.03 -20.50 3.11
CA PHE A 7 -14.63 -20.05 3.07
C PHE A 7 -13.71 -21.12 2.47
N ARG A 8 -12.54 -20.66 1.98
CA ARG A 8 -11.46 -21.52 1.48
C ARG A 8 -10.10 -20.92 1.81
N THR A 9 -9.16 -21.78 2.18
CA THR A 9 -7.75 -21.41 2.34
C THR A 9 -7.07 -21.28 0.97
N TYR A 10 -6.04 -20.45 0.91
CA TYR A 10 -5.16 -20.34 -0.24
C TYR A 10 -3.70 -20.25 0.20
N GLN A 11 -2.79 -20.62 -0.71
CA GLN A 11 -1.35 -20.42 -0.59
C GLN A 11 -0.84 -19.86 -1.91
N ARG A 12 -0.01 -18.80 -1.86
CA ARG A 12 0.64 -18.17 -3.02
C ARG A 12 2.13 -18.13 -2.80
N LYS A 13 2.89 -18.71 -3.71
CA LYS A 13 4.34 -18.68 -3.65
C LYS A 13 4.86 -17.39 -4.23
N PHE A 14 5.78 -16.71 -3.53
CA PHE A 14 6.51 -15.58 -4.08
C PHE A 14 7.45 -16.01 -5.22
N LYS A 15 7.58 -15.21 -6.28
CA LYS A 15 8.58 -15.42 -7.34
C LYS A 15 10.00 -15.48 -6.80
N ARG A 16 10.25 -14.67 -5.77
CA ARG A 16 11.50 -14.63 -5.02
C ARG A 16 11.14 -14.50 -3.55
N PRO A 17 11.72 -15.32 -2.68
CA PRO A 17 11.50 -15.19 -1.25
C PRO A 17 11.80 -13.77 -0.76
N LEU A 18 10.96 -13.25 0.11
CA LEU A 18 11.15 -11.96 0.75
C LEU A 18 12.04 -12.11 1.97
N GLN A 19 13.12 -11.34 2.01
CA GLN A 19 13.93 -11.22 3.22
C GLN A 19 13.29 -10.18 4.14
N THR A 20 12.78 -10.62 5.28
CA THR A 20 12.18 -9.76 6.31
C THR A 20 13.07 -9.73 7.56
N SER A 21 12.78 -8.85 8.51
CA SER A 21 13.40 -8.86 9.84
C SER A 21 13.06 -10.12 10.66
N HIS A 22 12.02 -10.87 10.25
CA HIS A 22 11.55 -12.11 10.89
C HIS A 22 12.01 -13.37 10.17
N GLY A 23 12.83 -13.27 9.13
CA GLY A 23 13.33 -14.38 8.34
C GLY A 23 12.88 -14.34 6.89
N ILE A 24 13.01 -15.50 6.23
CA ILE A 24 12.65 -15.66 4.83
C ILE A 24 11.16 -15.99 4.71
N TRP A 25 10.44 -15.20 3.92
CA TRP A 25 9.03 -15.41 3.63
C TRP A 25 8.84 -15.77 2.15
N ASP A 26 8.43 -16.99 1.87
CA ASP A 26 8.32 -17.55 0.51
C ASP A 26 6.89 -17.95 0.12
N ILE A 27 5.99 -18.10 1.09
CA ILE A 27 4.59 -18.46 0.86
C ILE A 27 3.68 -17.48 1.58
N ARG A 28 2.75 -16.84 0.85
CA ARG A 28 1.64 -16.06 1.38
C ARG A 28 0.41 -16.94 1.54
N GLU A 29 -0.10 -17.05 2.76
CA GLU A 29 -1.29 -17.84 3.11
C GLU A 29 -2.43 -16.92 3.53
N GLY A 30 -3.66 -17.37 3.32
CA GLY A 30 -4.86 -16.68 3.78
C GLY A 30 -6.14 -17.45 3.50
N ILE A 31 -7.27 -16.79 3.71
CA ILE A 31 -8.60 -17.39 3.60
C ILE A 31 -9.48 -16.45 2.78
N ILE A 32 -10.11 -16.98 1.75
CA ILE A 32 -11.14 -16.27 0.98
C ILE A 32 -12.50 -16.58 1.59
N LEU A 33 -13.29 -15.54 1.81
CA LEU A 33 -14.64 -15.60 2.34
C LEU A 33 -15.67 -15.31 1.24
N ARG A 34 -16.78 -16.01 1.31
CA ARG A 34 -17.97 -15.78 0.49
C ARG A 34 -19.19 -15.64 1.40
N LEU A 35 -19.88 -14.51 1.31
CA LEU A 35 -21.16 -14.28 1.98
C LEU A 35 -22.26 -14.15 0.94
N VAL A 36 -23.37 -14.83 1.14
CA VAL A 36 -24.55 -14.74 0.27
C VAL A 36 -25.74 -14.31 1.09
N ASP A 37 -26.38 -13.19 0.73
CA ASP A 37 -27.56 -12.70 1.41
C ASP A 37 -28.85 -13.39 0.90
N GLU A 38 -29.97 -13.06 1.51
CA GLU A 38 -31.31 -13.58 1.16
C GLU A 38 -31.78 -13.21 -0.26
N ASN A 39 -31.13 -12.23 -0.90
CA ASN A 39 -31.39 -11.83 -2.29
C ASN A 39 -30.37 -12.45 -3.27
N ASN A 40 -29.59 -13.44 -2.83
CA ASN A 40 -28.50 -14.06 -3.59
C ASN A 40 -27.38 -13.05 -4.01
N GLN A 41 -27.25 -11.91 -3.32
CA GLN A 41 -26.11 -11.04 -3.53
C GLN A 41 -24.89 -11.64 -2.86
N ILE A 42 -23.78 -11.68 -3.59
CA ILE A 42 -22.53 -12.29 -3.14
C ILE A 42 -21.55 -11.19 -2.72
N GLY A 43 -21.04 -11.29 -1.50
CA GLY A 43 -19.94 -10.51 -1.02
C GLY A 43 -18.68 -11.34 -0.85
N TRP A 44 -17.56 -10.80 -1.28
CA TRP A 44 -16.24 -11.44 -1.17
C TRP A 44 -15.38 -10.69 -0.18
N GLY A 45 -14.66 -11.44 0.65
CA GLY A 45 -13.67 -10.90 1.57
C GLY A 45 -12.44 -11.78 1.63
N GLU A 46 -11.39 -11.27 2.23
CA GLU A 46 -10.15 -11.99 2.41
C GLU A 46 -9.61 -11.77 3.81
N ILE A 47 -9.29 -12.85 4.51
CA ILE A 47 -8.51 -12.85 5.74
C ILE A 47 -7.05 -13.13 5.34
N ALA A 48 -6.18 -12.14 5.51
CA ALA A 48 -4.80 -12.18 5.09
C ALA A 48 -3.86 -11.89 6.28
N PRO A 49 -3.77 -12.79 7.30
CA PRO A 49 -3.05 -12.53 8.53
C PRO A 49 -1.54 -12.33 8.30
N LEU A 50 -0.92 -11.57 9.19
CA LEU A 50 0.52 -11.34 9.25
C LEU A 50 0.94 -11.32 10.73
N SER A 51 1.07 -12.52 11.32
CA SER A 51 1.17 -12.68 12.77
C SER A 51 2.38 -11.99 13.39
N TRP A 52 3.51 -11.98 12.70
CA TRP A 52 4.70 -11.24 13.17
C TRP A 52 4.56 -9.72 13.12
N PHE A 53 3.49 -9.23 12.48
CA PHE A 53 3.18 -7.80 12.42
C PHE A 53 2.06 -7.38 13.39
N GLY A 54 1.45 -8.33 14.10
CA GLY A 54 0.46 -8.05 15.16
C GLY A 54 -0.98 -8.44 14.85
N SER A 55 -1.24 -9.25 13.81
CA SER A 55 -2.52 -9.91 13.63
C SER A 55 -2.49 -11.34 14.19
N GLU A 56 -3.63 -12.01 14.14
CA GLU A 56 -3.74 -13.44 14.38
C GLU A 56 -2.91 -14.28 13.41
N THR A 57 -2.69 -15.55 13.72
CA THR A 57 -2.12 -16.52 12.78
C THR A 57 -3.17 -17.02 11.78
N CYS A 58 -2.73 -17.59 10.64
CA CYS A 58 -3.65 -18.21 9.69
C CYS A 58 -4.42 -19.38 10.30
N GLU A 59 -3.80 -20.14 11.24
CA GLU A 59 -4.43 -21.21 11.98
C GLU A 59 -5.54 -20.69 12.90
N GLN A 60 -5.29 -19.64 13.69
CA GLN A 60 -6.30 -18.99 14.53
C GLN A 60 -7.49 -18.47 13.72
N ALA A 61 -7.21 -17.85 12.58
CA ALA A 61 -8.25 -17.38 11.67
C ALA A 61 -9.09 -18.54 11.08
N LEU A 62 -8.43 -19.65 10.74
CA LEU A 62 -9.09 -20.85 10.23
C LEU A 62 -9.96 -21.53 11.29
N ASP A 63 -9.45 -21.68 12.51
CA ASP A 63 -10.20 -22.20 13.66
C ASP A 63 -11.44 -21.34 13.94
N PHE A 64 -11.31 -20.02 13.89
CA PHE A 64 -12.44 -19.12 14.01
C PHE A 64 -13.49 -19.36 12.93
N CYS A 65 -13.08 -19.49 11.65
CA CYS A 65 -14.01 -19.78 10.55
C CYS A 65 -14.74 -21.11 10.73
N HIS A 66 -14.07 -22.16 11.24
CA HIS A 66 -14.67 -23.47 11.50
C HIS A 66 -15.68 -23.48 12.66
N GLN A 67 -15.55 -22.55 13.62
CA GLN A 67 -16.47 -22.43 14.75
C GLN A 67 -17.76 -21.67 14.38
N LEU A 68 -17.79 -20.96 13.26
CA LEU A 68 -18.96 -20.24 12.82
C LEU A 68 -20.01 -21.18 12.23
N PRO A 69 -21.31 -20.90 12.45
CA PRO A 69 -22.38 -21.65 11.75
C PRO A 69 -22.38 -21.32 10.26
N GLY A 70 -22.98 -22.20 9.44
CA GLY A 70 -23.12 -21.97 7.99
C GLY A 70 -23.94 -20.74 7.62
N ASN A 71 -24.71 -20.17 8.57
CA ASN A 71 -25.42 -18.89 8.42
C ASN A 71 -25.01 -17.96 9.57
N ILE A 72 -24.51 -16.78 9.21
CA ILE A 72 -24.03 -15.77 10.17
C ILE A 72 -24.81 -14.47 10.01
N SER A 73 -24.96 -13.71 11.08
CA SER A 73 -25.62 -12.40 11.04
C SER A 73 -24.59 -11.26 10.95
N SER A 74 -25.05 -10.07 10.51
CA SER A 74 -24.24 -8.85 10.56
C SER A 74 -23.75 -8.53 11.96
N GLU A 75 -24.57 -8.79 13.00
CA GLU A 75 -24.21 -8.57 14.39
C GLU A 75 -23.05 -9.47 14.83
N MET A 76 -23.05 -10.75 14.38
CA MET A 76 -21.93 -11.66 14.64
C MET A 76 -20.65 -11.17 13.99
N ILE A 77 -20.73 -10.62 12.76
CA ILE A 77 -19.56 -10.07 12.05
C ILE A 77 -18.99 -8.86 12.81
N PHE A 78 -19.83 -7.92 13.23
CA PHE A 78 -19.36 -6.75 13.99
C PHE A 78 -18.95 -7.07 15.43
N ALA A 79 -19.28 -8.27 15.94
CA ALA A 79 -18.86 -8.76 17.25
C ALA A 79 -17.54 -9.57 17.21
N ILE A 80 -16.88 -9.72 16.05
CA ILE A 80 -15.57 -10.40 15.96
C ILE A 80 -14.57 -9.68 16.85
N SER A 81 -13.84 -10.44 17.67
CA SER A 81 -12.87 -9.90 18.61
C SER A 81 -11.78 -9.06 17.92
N ALA A 82 -11.32 -8.00 18.59
CA ALA A 82 -10.16 -7.21 18.17
C ALA A 82 -8.84 -8.02 18.16
N GLU A 83 -8.82 -9.18 18.82
CA GLU A 83 -7.70 -10.15 18.76
C GLU A 83 -7.57 -10.84 17.38
N LEU A 84 -8.59 -10.71 16.52
CA LEU A 84 -8.65 -11.27 15.17
C LEU A 84 -8.80 -10.17 14.12
N PRO A 85 -7.85 -9.24 14.00
CA PRO A 85 -8.00 -8.05 13.18
C PRO A 85 -8.09 -8.37 11.68
N ALA A 86 -7.43 -9.40 11.18
CA ALA A 86 -7.57 -9.81 9.78
C ALA A 86 -8.94 -10.46 9.52
N CYS A 87 -9.51 -11.20 10.48
CA CYS A 87 -10.88 -11.69 10.41
C CYS A 87 -11.87 -10.53 10.36
N GLN A 88 -11.75 -9.52 11.24
CA GLN A 88 -12.61 -8.34 11.22
C GLN A 88 -12.60 -7.68 9.84
N PHE A 89 -11.40 -7.44 9.27
CA PHE A 89 -11.27 -6.87 7.94
C PHE A 89 -11.96 -7.72 6.87
N GLY A 90 -11.67 -9.02 6.83
CA GLY A 90 -12.19 -9.93 5.82
C GLY A 90 -13.72 -10.01 5.82
N PHE A 91 -14.33 -10.20 6.99
CA PHE A 91 -15.78 -10.33 7.11
C PHE A 91 -16.52 -9.00 6.85
N GLU A 92 -16.05 -7.87 7.38
CA GLU A 92 -16.67 -6.57 7.12
C GLU A 92 -16.51 -6.14 5.65
N SER A 93 -15.37 -6.48 5.02
CA SER A 93 -15.16 -6.22 3.60
C SER A 93 -16.14 -7.01 2.73
N ALA A 94 -16.41 -8.28 3.08
CA ALA A 94 -17.41 -9.09 2.37
C ALA A 94 -18.82 -8.49 2.48
N LEU A 95 -19.21 -7.93 3.64
CA LEU A 95 -20.48 -7.21 3.79
C LEU A 95 -20.57 -5.97 2.89
N SER A 96 -19.49 -5.21 2.79
CA SER A 96 -19.46 -3.97 2.00
C SER A 96 -19.51 -4.26 0.51
N ASN A 97 -18.86 -5.32 0.05
CA ASN A 97 -18.79 -5.72 -1.35
C ASN A 97 -20.11 -6.32 -1.87
N SER A 98 -20.97 -6.87 -1.00
CA SER A 98 -22.30 -7.38 -1.38
C SER A 98 -23.28 -6.29 -1.85
N ARG A 99 -23.00 -5.03 -1.48
CA ARG A 99 -23.81 -3.85 -1.87
C ARG A 99 -23.32 -3.17 -3.14
N SER A 100 -22.15 -3.54 -3.65
CA SER A 100 -21.57 -3.03 -4.91
C SER A 100 -21.30 -4.21 -5.82
N PRO A 101 -22.00 -4.36 -6.98
CA PRO A 101 -21.65 -5.44 -7.91
C PRO A 101 -20.20 -5.26 -8.30
N LEU A 102 -19.35 -6.24 -7.99
CA LEU A 102 -18.05 -6.38 -8.63
C LEU A 102 -18.33 -6.52 -10.13
N THR A 103 -18.21 -5.44 -10.87
CA THR A 103 -18.22 -5.52 -12.32
C THR A 103 -16.98 -6.33 -12.69
N PRO A 104 -17.10 -7.50 -13.33
CA PRO A 104 -15.94 -8.26 -13.76
C PRO A 104 -15.09 -7.32 -14.63
N LEU A 105 -13.82 -7.19 -14.32
CA LEU A 105 -12.86 -6.58 -15.24
C LEU A 105 -12.80 -7.46 -16.48
N ASN A 106 -13.65 -7.14 -17.47
CA ASN A 106 -13.57 -7.75 -18.77
C ASN A 106 -12.21 -7.41 -19.37
N LYS A 107 -11.42 -8.42 -19.64
CA LYS A 107 -10.24 -8.31 -20.50
C LYS A 107 -10.69 -7.62 -21.81
N GLY A 108 -10.37 -6.33 -21.97
CA GLY A 108 -10.58 -5.59 -23.21
C GLY A 108 -11.91 -4.84 -23.35
N GLY A 109 -12.34 -4.05 -22.38
CA GLY A 109 -13.52 -3.19 -22.49
C GLY A 109 -13.25 -1.75 -22.09
N THR A 110 -13.47 -0.82 -23.02
CA THR A 110 -13.48 0.62 -22.82
C THR A 110 -14.37 1.04 -21.66
N ARG A 111 -13.81 1.80 -20.72
CA ARG A 111 -14.52 2.40 -19.57
C ARG A 111 -15.61 3.36 -20.06
N ASN A 112 -16.84 3.18 -19.61
CA ASN A 112 -17.85 4.23 -19.58
C ASN A 112 -17.55 5.19 -18.43
N ILE A 113 -16.85 6.27 -18.72
CA ILE A 113 -16.63 7.39 -17.82
C ILE A 113 -17.95 8.15 -17.69
N LEU A 114 -18.46 8.27 -16.47
CA LEU A 114 -19.53 9.21 -16.13
C LEU A 114 -19.13 10.62 -16.60
N LYS A 115 -19.81 11.12 -17.62
CA LYS A 115 -19.63 12.48 -18.14
C LYS A 115 -20.12 13.50 -17.11
N VAL A 116 -19.21 14.20 -16.49
CA VAL A 116 -19.50 15.48 -15.84
C VAL A 116 -19.56 16.55 -16.94
N PRO A 117 -20.57 17.43 -16.99
CA PRO A 117 -20.68 18.45 -18.05
C PRO A 117 -19.55 19.47 -17.93
N LEU A 118 -18.74 19.59 -18.99
CA LEU A 118 -17.79 20.68 -19.16
C LEU A 118 -18.52 21.94 -19.62
N ILE A 119 -18.39 23.00 -18.85
CA ILE A 119 -18.78 24.37 -19.26
C ILE A 119 -17.81 24.81 -20.33
N LYS A 120 -18.36 25.14 -21.50
CA LYS A 120 -17.62 25.72 -22.63
C LYS A 120 -17.14 27.13 -22.30
N GLY A 121 -15.85 27.38 -22.46
CA GLY A 121 -15.26 28.70 -22.63
C GLY A 121 -14.40 28.68 -23.88
N ASP A 122 -14.83 29.40 -24.91
CA ASP A 122 -14.12 29.66 -26.16
C ASP A 122 -12.85 30.50 -25.91
N LEU A 123 -11.79 30.22 -26.66
CA LEU A 123 -10.93 31.18 -27.35
C LEU A 123 -9.76 30.50 -28.09
N GLY A 124 -9.83 30.49 -29.40
CA GLY A 124 -8.94 31.02 -30.45
C GLY A 124 -7.50 30.49 -30.58
N GLY A 125 -7.25 29.73 -31.66
CA GLY A 125 -6.22 30.01 -32.68
C GLY A 125 -4.75 29.60 -32.41
N SER A 126 -4.21 28.61 -33.03
CA SER A 126 -3.45 28.64 -34.30
C SER A 126 -2.62 27.35 -34.52
N ARG A 127 -2.60 26.94 -35.79
CA ARG A 127 -1.90 25.75 -36.30
C ARG A 127 -0.39 25.99 -36.39
N LEU A 128 0.41 24.99 -36.02
CA LEU A 128 1.73 24.81 -36.64
C LEU A 128 1.96 23.29 -36.91
N ARG A 129 2.16 23.02 -38.20
CA ARG A 129 2.45 21.72 -38.80
C ARG A 129 3.97 21.52 -38.77
N ILE A 130 4.47 20.41 -38.25
CA ILE A 130 5.83 19.95 -38.53
C ILE A 130 5.76 18.49 -39.05
N LYS A 131 6.42 18.32 -40.22
CA LYS A 131 6.49 17.09 -40.99
C LYS A 131 7.37 16.04 -40.31
N SER A 132 6.86 14.81 -40.27
CA SER A 132 7.63 13.61 -39.97
C SER A 132 8.41 13.15 -41.18
N THR A 133 9.68 12.79 -40.98
CA THR A 133 10.47 12.01 -41.97
C THR A 133 10.67 10.60 -41.43
N LEU A 134 10.15 9.65 -42.20
CA LEU A 134 10.30 8.20 -41.98
C LEU A 134 11.72 7.76 -42.29
N ILE A 135 12.31 6.91 -41.41
CA ILE A 135 13.35 5.96 -41.83
C ILE A 135 12.88 4.58 -41.34
N ALA A 136 12.69 3.69 -42.30
CA ALA A 136 12.33 2.31 -42.12
C ALA A 136 13.57 1.45 -41.81
N GLY A 137 13.43 0.53 -40.87
CA GLY A 137 14.39 -0.53 -40.62
C GLY A 137 13.70 -1.66 -39.89
N SER A 138 13.45 -2.73 -40.60
CA SER A 138 12.75 -3.97 -40.23
C SER A 138 13.53 -4.81 -39.23
N VAL A 139 12.77 -5.63 -38.47
CA VAL A 139 12.92 -7.04 -38.13
C VAL A 139 12.79 -7.40 -36.65
N LEU A 140 11.79 -8.16 -36.44
CA LEU A 140 11.52 -9.33 -35.58
C LEU A 140 10.52 -9.15 -34.46
N SER A 141 9.43 -9.89 -34.71
CA SER A 141 8.33 -10.21 -33.82
C SER A 141 8.76 -11.04 -32.62
N SER A 142 8.31 -10.68 -31.44
CA SER A 142 7.89 -11.65 -30.44
C SER A 142 6.79 -11.01 -29.58
N HIS A 143 5.64 -11.63 -29.58
CA HIS A 143 4.48 -11.25 -28.82
C HIS A 143 4.79 -11.24 -27.33
N GLN A 144 4.77 -10.08 -26.73
CA GLN A 144 4.40 -9.88 -25.34
C GLN A 144 3.47 -8.66 -25.32
N SER A 145 2.19 -8.93 -25.18
CA SER A 145 1.19 -7.93 -24.81
C SER A 145 1.51 -7.45 -23.40
N ARG A 146 2.37 -6.44 -23.28
CA ARG A 146 2.49 -5.62 -22.08
C ARG A 146 1.19 -4.83 -21.97
N GLU A 147 0.40 -5.11 -20.95
CA GLU A 147 -0.62 -4.19 -20.49
C GLU A 147 0.10 -2.90 -20.09
N VAL A 148 -0.03 -1.88 -20.91
CA VAL A 148 0.35 -0.50 -20.57
C VAL A 148 -0.72 -0.05 -19.57
N GLY A 149 -0.48 -0.25 -18.28
CA GLY A 149 -1.22 0.46 -17.23
C GLY A 149 -0.97 1.96 -17.45
N ASN A 150 -2.04 2.76 -17.51
CA ASN A 150 -1.97 4.20 -17.70
C ASN A 150 -0.95 4.79 -16.71
N GLU A 151 -0.01 5.62 -17.18
CA GLU A 151 0.99 6.32 -16.36
C GLU A 151 0.35 7.09 -15.19
N GLU A 152 -0.84 7.69 -15.40
CA GLU A 152 -1.65 8.33 -14.36
C GLU A 152 -2.09 7.37 -13.23
N GLU A 153 -2.20 6.07 -13.49
CA GLU A 153 -2.58 5.08 -12.50
C GLU A 153 -1.40 4.69 -11.61
N LYS A 154 -0.21 4.55 -12.17
CA LYS A 154 1.01 4.18 -11.44
C LYS A 154 1.49 5.27 -10.47
N ASN A 155 1.28 6.54 -10.79
CA ASN A 155 1.60 7.66 -9.89
C ASN A 155 0.86 7.62 -8.55
N ARG A 156 -0.24 6.86 -8.46
CA ARG A 156 -0.98 6.65 -7.20
C ARG A 156 -0.33 5.60 -6.27
N PHE A 157 0.69 4.90 -6.74
CA PHE A 157 1.38 3.84 -5.99
C PHE A 157 2.84 4.22 -5.72
N SER A 158 3.38 3.73 -4.62
CA SER A 158 4.83 3.79 -4.38
C SER A 158 5.53 2.58 -4.99
N GLY A 159 6.64 2.83 -5.70
CA GLY A 159 7.55 1.81 -6.20
C GLY A 159 8.54 1.39 -5.12
N LEU A 160 8.78 0.08 -4.98
CA LEU A 160 9.75 -0.44 -4.01
C LEU A 160 11.14 -0.50 -4.64
N LEU A 161 12.09 0.24 -4.07
CA LEU A 161 13.49 0.16 -4.40
C LEU A 161 14.15 -0.97 -3.58
N PRO A 162 15.04 -1.76 -4.19
CA PRO A 162 15.84 -2.73 -3.44
C PRO A 162 16.79 -2.01 -2.48
N ALA A 163 17.21 -2.68 -1.40
CA ALA A 163 18.21 -2.13 -0.47
C ALA A 163 19.58 -1.95 -1.13
N GLY A 164 20.38 -1.03 -0.63
CA GLY A 164 21.75 -0.78 -1.08
C GLY A 164 21.82 -0.16 -2.48
N GLU A 165 22.99 -0.29 -3.13
CA GLU A 165 23.31 0.35 -4.43
C GLU A 165 22.43 -0.11 -5.60
N THR A 166 21.82 -1.29 -5.51
CA THR A 166 20.89 -1.78 -6.54
C THR A 166 19.67 -0.89 -6.73
N ALA A 167 19.35 -0.04 -5.74
CA ALA A 167 18.31 0.98 -5.83
C ALA A 167 18.56 1.97 -6.98
N LEU A 168 19.82 2.34 -7.22
CA LEU A 168 20.21 3.27 -8.29
C LEU A 168 19.90 2.71 -9.68
N GLN A 169 19.99 1.39 -9.84
CA GLN A 169 19.67 0.72 -11.11
C GLN A 169 18.16 0.52 -11.28
N ALA A 170 17.44 0.30 -10.18
CA ALA A 170 15.99 0.08 -10.20
C ALA A 170 15.20 1.39 -10.42
N LEU A 171 15.69 2.52 -9.90
CA LEU A 171 15.00 3.81 -9.93
C LEU A 171 14.59 4.24 -11.35
N PRO A 172 15.48 4.27 -12.38
CA PRO A 172 15.09 4.66 -13.73
C PRO A 172 14.03 3.75 -14.35
N MET A 173 14.02 2.47 -14.01
CA MET A 173 13.02 1.51 -14.50
C MET A 173 11.65 1.80 -13.92
N LEU A 174 11.57 1.98 -12.60
CA LEU A 174 10.31 2.35 -11.93
C LEU A 174 9.80 3.72 -12.38
N TRP A 175 10.71 4.67 -12.64
CA TRP A 175 10.34 5.97 -13.20
C TRP A 175 9.67 5.83 -14.58
N LEU A 176 10.24 5.02 -15.47
CA LEU A 176 9.68 4.72 -16.80
C LEU A 176 8.34 3.97 -16.72
N GLU A 177 8.11 3.21 -15.65
CA GLU A 177 6.82 2.57 -15.38
C GLU A 177 5.75 3.56 -14.87
N GLY A 178 6.11 4.82 -14.58
CA GLY A 178 5.19 5.87 -14.14
C GLY A 178 5.14 6.11 -12.63
N TYR A 179 5.98 5.46 -11.83
CA TYR A 179 6.07 5.77 -10.39
C TYR A 179 6.71 7.14 -10.17
N ARG A 180 6.19 7.89 -9.16
CA ARG A 180 6.73 9.19 -8.73
C ARG A 180 7.00 9.22 -7.23
N THR A 181 6.58 8.21 -6.51
CA THR A 181 6.90 7.97 -5.09
C THR A 181 7.66 6.66 -4.98
N PHE A 182 8.79 6.67 -4.30
CA PHE A 182 9.67 5.53 -4.14
C PHE A 182 9.88 5.24 -2.67
N LYS A 183 9.93 3.95 -2.29
CA LYS A 183 10.23 3.51 -0.94
C LYS A 183 11.54 2.74 -0.94
N TRP A 184 12.51 3.19 -0.14
CA TRP A 184 13.83 2.59 -0.04
C TRP A 184 14.10 2.12 1.38
N LYS A 185 14.57 0.88 1.51
CA LYS A 185 14.91 0.28 2.81
C LYS A 185 16.29 0.73 3.26
N ILE A 186 16.38 1.25 4.49
CA ILE A 186 17.60 1.70 5.17
C ILE A 186 17.82 0.93 6.47
N GLY A 187 18.97 1.17 7.13
CA GLY A 187 19.32 0.49 8.39
C GLY A 187 19.77 -0.96 8.19
N VAL A 188 20.19 -1.33 6.98
CA VAL A 188 20.65 -2.68 6.62
C VAL A 188 22.16 -2.76 6.39
N ALA A 189 22.84 -1.60 6.23
CA ALA A 189 24.28 -1.48 6.04
C ALA A 189 24.86 -0.40 6.98
N ALA A 190 26.15 -0.13 6.87
CA ALA A 190 26.78 0.98 7.61
C ALA A 190 26.15 2.31 7.18
N ILE A 191 25.86 3.18 8.15
CA ILE A 191 25.15 4.43 7.89
C ILE A 191 25.87 5.33 6.90
N GLU A 192 27.21 5.35 6.92
CA GLU A 192 28.02 6.13 6.01
C GLU A 192 27.88 5.67 4.55
N GLU A 193 27.75 4.35 4.34
CA GLU A 193 27.52 3.77 3.02
C GLU A 193 26.11 4.09 2.55
N GLU A 194 25.10 3.92 3.40
CA GLU A 194 23.72 4.24 3.07
C GLU A 194 23.50 5.72 2.77
N LEU A 195 24.10 6.62 3.54
CA LEU A 195 24.04 8.06 3.29
C LEU A 195 24.69 8.47 1.96
N LYS A 196 25.75 7.77 1.55
CA LYS A 196 26.37 7.98 0.23
C LYS A 196 25.42 7.55 -0.91
N ILE A 197 24.78 6.39 -0.77
CA ILE A 197 23.78 5.91 -1.74
C ILE A 197 22.56 6.84 -1.76
N PHE A 198 22.13 7.31 -0.60
CA PHE A 198 21.04 8.28 -0.46
C PHE A 198 21.29 9.55 -1.27
N GLN A 199 22.48 10.15 -1.15
CA GLN A 199 22.86 11.33 -1.94
C GLN A 199 22.78 11.04 -3.45
N GLN A 200 23.30 9.90 -3.89
CA GLN A 200 23.24 9.50 -5.30
C GLN A 200 21.78 9.26 -5.77
N LEU A 201 20.92 8.69 -4.91
CA LEU A 201 19.50 8.51 -5.23
C LEU A 201 18.79 9.86 -5.41
N ILE A 202 19.04 10.83 -4.52
CA ILE A 202 18.45 12.17 -4.62
C ILE A 202 18.92 12.88 -5.90
N GLU A 203 20.20 12.83 -6.22
CA GLU A 203 20.74 13.37 -7.48
C GLU A 203 20.12 12.68 -8.70
N ALA A 204 19.99 11.35 -8.69
CA ALA A 204 19.37 10.60 -9.78
C ALA A 204 17.88 10.94 -9.93
N MET A 205 17.14 11.07 -8.83
CA MET A 205 15.74 11.50 -8.85
C MET A 205 15.60 12.93 -9.40
N HIS A 206 16.42 13.85 -8.93
CA HIS A 206 16.44 15.24 -9.44
C HIS A 206 16.67 15.29 -10.95
N ASN A 207 17.62 14.50 -11.47
CA ASN A 207 17.93 14.43 -12.90
C ASN A 207 16.81 13.80 -13.74
N LEU A 208 15.94 12.97 -13.16
CA LEU A 208 14.77 12.40 -13.81
C LEU A 208 13.57 13.34 -13.81
N CYS A 209 13.54 14.30 -12.89
CA CYS A 209 12.44 15.24 -12.71
C CYS A 209 12.57 16.47 -13.63
N ASP A 210 12.05 16.40 -14.86
CA ASP A 210 12.06 17.56 -15.77
C ASP A 210 11.16 18.71 -15.28
N ARG A 211 9.97 18.41 -14.76
CA ARG A 211 8.96 19.35 -14.25
C ARG A 211 8.00 18.74 -13.22
N GLU A 212 8.23 17.50 -12.83
CA GLU A 212 7.38 16.76 -11.91
C GLU A 212 8.10 16.62 -10.57
N SER A 213 7.36 16.61 -9.48
CA SER A 213 7.91 16.29 -8.16
C SER A 213 8.01 14.80 -7.97
N ALA A 214 9.08 14.33 -7.34
CA ALA A 214 9.25 12.95 -6.91
C ALA A 214 9.42 12.88 -5.41
N PHE A 215 8.95 11.79 -4.80
CA PHE A 215 8.99 11.58 -3.37
C PHE A 215 9.78 10.32 -3.01
N LEU A 216 10.64 10.44 -2.01
CA LEU A 216 11.36 9.30 -1.43
C LEU A 216 10.87 9.07 -0.01
N ARG A 217 10.53 7.83 0.30
CA ARG A 217 10.23 7.31 1.64
C ARG A 217 11.38 6.43 2.08
N LEU A 218 11.88 6.67 3.28
CA LEU A 218 12.93 5.87 3.88
C LEU A 218 12.31 4.93 4.90
N ASP A 219 12.52 3.63 4.78
CA ASP A 219 11.95 2.63 5.68
C ASP A 219 13.06 1.93 6.45
N ALA A 220 13.10 2.17 7.76
CA ALA A 220 14.09 1.61 8.66
C ALA A 220 13.62 0.35 9.40
N ASN A 221 12.34 0.00 9.34
CA ASN A 221 11.73 -1.13 10.04
C ASN A 221 12.20 -1.25 11.53
N GLY A 222 12.33 -0.12 12.23
CA GLY A 222 12.78 -0.08 13.62
C GLY A 222 14.25 -0.41 13.84
N GLY A 223 15.07 -0.43 12.78
CA GLY A 223 16.45 -0.91 12.83
C GLY A 223 17.51 0.12 13.25
N LEU A 224 17.15 1.39 13.41
CA LEU A 224 18.12 2.44 13.75
C LEU A 224 18.26 2.62 15.26
N SER A 225 19.45 3.02 15.70
CA SER A 225 19.64 3.64 17.01
C SER A 225 19.13 5.10 17.00
N TYR A 226 18.88 5.66 18.17
CA TYR A 226 18.47 7.07 18.31
C TYR A 226 19.43 8.04 17.60
N SER A 227 20.75 7.82 17.73
CA SER A 227 21.75 8.66 17.05
C SER A 227 21.72 8.52 15.53
N GLN A 228 21.53 7.31 15.02
CA GLN A 228 21.38 7.09 13.58
C GLN A 228 20.10 7.72 13.03
N ALA A 229 18.97 7.60 13.77
CA ALA A 229 17.72 8.25 13.38
C ALA A 229 17.87 9.78 13.28
N LYS A 230 18.59 10.41 14.24
CA LYS A 230 18.92 11.83 14.15
C LYS A 230 19.73 12.16 12.90
N THR A 231 20.80 11.40 12.63
CA THR A 231 21.65 11.63 11.45
C THR A 231 20.83 11.52 10.16
N TRP A 232 19.92 10.55 10.07
CA TRP A 232 19.02 10.40 8.92
C TRP A 232 18.05 11.58 8.78
N LEU A 233 17.42 12.02 9.87
CA LEU A 233 16.50 13.15 9.86
C LEU A 233 17.22 14.46 9.48
N GLU A 234 18.44 14.69 9.98
CA GLU A 234 19.28 15.82 9.57
C GLU A 234 19.60 15.79 8.07
N ALA A 235 19.90 14.60 7.51
CA ALA A 235 20.14 14.43 6.09
C ALA A 235 18.88 14.69 5.25
N CYS A 236 17.73 14.21 5.71
CA CYS A 236 16.44 14.44 5.07
C CYS A 236 16.04 15.92 5.07
N ASP A 237 16.15 16.59 6.23
CA ASP A 237 15.84 18.01 6.38
C ASP A 237 16.73 18.88 5.48
N LYS A 238 18.01 18.51 5.32
CA LYS A 238 18.93 19.19 4.41
C LYS A 238 18.47 19.07 2.94
N VAL A 239 17.99 17.91 2.52
CA VAL A 239 17.44 17.71 1.15
C VAL A 239 16.20 18.57 0.98
N ASN A 240 15.23 18.47 1.90
CA ASN A 240 13.95 19.19 1.81
C ASN A 240 14.13 20.73 1.93
N ALA A 241 15.20 21.21 2.54
CA ALA A 241 15.53 22.63 2.61
C ALA A 241 16.25 23.17 1.36
N THR A 242 16.59 22.34 0.39
CA THR A 242 17.34 22.73 -0.81
C THR A 242 16.36 23.15 -1.92
N PRO A 243 16.23 24.45 -2.27
CA PRO A 243 15.12 24.94 -3.11
C PRO A 243 15.10 24.41 -4.54
N ASP A 244 16.25 24.01 -5.07
CA ASP A 244 16.41 23.61 -6.48
C ASP A 244 16.24 22.09 -6.71
N PHE A 245 15.99 21.31 -5.64
CA PHE A 245 15.73 19.88 -5.79
C PHE A 245 14.26 19.60 -6.10
N SER A 246 14.01 18.82 -7.15
CA SER A 246 12.66 18.34 -7.50
C SER A 246 12.29 17.02 -6.82
N ALA A 247 13.14 16.53 -5.92
CA ALA A 247 12.94 15.32 -5.15
C ALA A 247 12.83 15.65 -3.66
N ASP A 248 11.71 15.30 -3.04
CA ASP A 248 11.42 15.53 -1.64
C ASP A 248 11.48 14.22 -0.84
N ILE A 249 11.95 14.29 0.40
CA ILE A 249 11.80 13.20 1.37
C ILE A 249 10.42 13.33 2.01
N GLU A 250 9.53 12.39 1.69
CA GLU A 250 8.15 12.44 2.17
C GLU A 250 8.06 12.14 3.67
N PHE A 251 8.80 11.12 4.14
CA PHE A 251 8.92 10.76 5.54
C PHE A 251 10.01 9.72 5.80
N LEU A 252 10.40 9.60 7.07
CA LEU A 252 11.19 8.49 7.63
C LEU A 252 10.24 7.52 8.35
N GLU A 253 10.11 6.28 7.82
CA GLU A 253 9.20 5.26 8.35
C GLU A 253 9.89 4.43 9.42
N GLN A 254 9.22 4.29 10.57
CA GLN A 254 9.60 3.49 11.74
C GLN A 254 11.12 3.50 12.00
N PRO A 255 11.70 4.65 12.35
CA PRO A 255 13.15 4.75 12.56
C PRO A 255 13.63 3.88 13.72
N LEU A 256 12.89 3.84 14.82
CA LEU A 256 13.28 3.18 16.06
C LEU A 256 12.39 1.97 16.37
N PRO A 257 12.87 1.03 17.20
CA PRO A 257 12.06 -0.07 17.72
C PRO A 257 10.75 0.44 18.37
N VAL A 258 9.70 -0.37 18.33
CA VAL A 258 8.38 -0.06 18.92
C VAL A 258 8.49 0.34 20.39
N THR A 259 9.44 -0.24 21.12
CA THR A 259 9.71 0.08 22.55
C THR A 259 10.25 1.49 22.79
N GLN A 260 10.73 2.17 21.75
CA GLN A 260 11.25 3.55 21.79
C GLN A 260 10.26 4.56 21.20
N PHE A 261 8.97 4.37 21.49
CA PHE A 261 7.91 5.21 20.96
C PHE A 261 8.04 6.69 21.37
N GLN A 262 8.39 6.95 22.62
CA GLN A 262 8.51 8.33 23.13
C GLN A 262 9.65 9.09 22.45
N GLU A 263 10.75 8.42 22.17
CA GLU A 263 11.87 8.97 21.41
C GLU A 263 11.44 9.31 19.96
N MET A 264 10.56 8.50 19.34
CA MET A 264 10.00 8.85 18.02
C MET A 264 9.08 10.07 18.10
N VAL A 265 8.28 10.22 19.15
CA VAL A 265 7.47 11.43 19.39
C VAL A 265 8.37 12.66 19.51
N GLU A 266 9.47 12.56 20.29
CA GLU A 266 10.44 13.63 20.43
C GLU A 266 11.09 14.00 19.10
N LEU A 267 11.60 13.03 18.35
CA LEU A 267 12.22 13.24 17.05
C LEU A 267 11.25 13.90 16.06
N ASN A 268 10.01 13.44 15.99
CA ASN A 268 8.99 14.01 15.10
C ASN A 268 8.62 15.47 15.46
N ALA A 269 8.85 15.90 16.70
CA ALA A 269 8.64 17.27 17.12
C ALA A 269 9.84 18.20 16.83
N ILE A 270 11.05 17.64 16.69
CA ILE A 270 12.30 18.40 16.50
C ILE A 270 12.60 18.62 15.02
N TYR A 271 12.38 17.62 14.16
CA TYR A 271 12.76 17.64 12.75
C TYR A 271 11.60 18.03 11.84
N ALA A 272 11.92 18.67 10.70
CA ALA A 272 10.93 19.09 9.72
C ALA A 272 10.42 17.90 8.87
N THR A 273 11.29 16.92 8.59
CA THR A 273 10.90 15.69 7.89
C THR A 273 10.01 14.85 8.81
N PRO A 274 8.76 14.53 8.40
CA PRO A 274 7.85 13.75 9.22
C PRO A 274 8.35 12.33 9.47
N ILE A 275 7.97 11.78 10.63
CA ILE A 275 8.11 10.35 10.92
C ILE A 275 6.76 9.66 10.65
N ALA A 276 6.80 8.46 10.05
CA ALA A 276 5.65 7.58 9.88
C ALA A 276 5.80 6.33 10.76
N LEU A 277 4.74 5.97 11.50
CA LEU A 277 4.71 4.75 12.30
C LEU A 277 4.16 3.59 11.47
N ASP A 278 4.88 2.47 11.39
CA ASP A 278 4.46 1.23 10.76
C ASP A 278 4.28 0.11 11.80
N GLU A 279 5.35 -0.47 12.32
CA GLU A 279 5.28 -1.53 13.32
C GLU A 279 4.65 -1.07 14.64
N SER A 280 4.79 0.20 14.99
CA SER A 280 4.12 0.81 16.16
C SER A 280 2.61 0.96 15.96
N ALA A 281 2.13 0.96 14.72
CA ALA A 281 0.74 1.16 14.32
C ALA A 281 0.11 -0.12 13.72
N ALA A 282 0.52 -1.27 14.17
CA ALA A 282 0.23 -2.57 13.59
C ALA A 282 -1.27 -2.87 13.39
N ASN A 283 -2.13 -2.41 14.29
CA ASN A 283 -3.58 -2.56 14.23
C ASN A 283 -4.28 -1.34 14.85
N LEU A 284 -5.61 -1.31 14.79
CA LEU A 284 -6.41 -0.16 15.26
C LEU A 284 -6.18 0.18 16.73
N ASP A 285 -6.06 -0.83 17.59
CA ASP A 285 -5.80 -0.60 19.02
C ASP A 285 -4.46 0.10 19.23
N ARG A 286 -3.42 -0.32 18.50
CA ARG A 286 -2.11 0.33 18.54
C ARG A 286 -2.12 1.74 17.95
N ILE A 287 -2.84 1.96 16.86
CA ILE A 287 -3.04 3.30 16.29
C ILE A 287 -3.69 4.23 17.31
N GLN A 288 -4.77 3.76 17.98
CA GLN A 288 -5.47 4.52 19.02
C GLN A 288 -4.58 4.78 20.24
N GLU A 289 -3.79 3.80 20.66
CA GLU A 289 -2.83 3.93 21.75
C GLU A 289 -1.79 5.00 21.42
N CYS A 290 -1.12 4.91 20.27
CA CYS A 290 -0.14 5.92 19.82
C CYS A 290 -0.75 7.32 19.76
N TYR A 291 -1.97 7.43 19.21
CA TYR A 291 -2.67 8.71 19.15
C TYR A 291 -2.98 9.27 20.55
N SER A 292 -3.42 8.42 21.48
CA SER A 292 -3.72 8.82 22.87
C SER A 292 -2.47 9.27 23.63
N GLN A 293 -1.31 8.69 23.28
CA GLN A 293 0.00 9.05 23.82
C GLN A 293 0.65 10.27 23.15
N GLY A 294 -0.08 10.97 22.26
CA GLY A 294 0.34 12.23 21.70
C GLY A 294 0.89 12.16 20.26
N TRP A 295 0.92 11.00 19.60
CA TRP A 295 1.37 10.92 18.22
C TRP A 295 0.46 11.75 17.29
N ARG A 296 1.07 12.62 16.47
CA ARG A 296 0.38 13.44 15.47
C ARG A 296 1.09 13.42 14.11
N GLY A 297 2.07 12.53 13.93
CA GLY A 297 2.74 12.25 12.67
C GLY A 297 1.91 11.31 11.78
N ILE A 298 2.57 10.73 10.79
CA ILE A 298 1.95 9.84 9.81
C ILE A 298 1.76 8.44 10.39
N PHE A 299 0.66 7.77 10.01
CA PHE A 299 0.45 6.34 10.26
C PHE A 299 0.52 5.56 8.95
N VAL A 300 1.33 4.50 8.91
CA VAL A 300 1.27 3.50 7.84
C VAL A 300 0.28 2.43 8.25
N ILE A 301 -0.86 2.39 7.58
CA ILE A 301 -1.97 1.49 7.90
C ILE A 301 -2.01 0.35 6.89
N LYS A 302 -2.03 -0.87 7.38
CA LYS A 302 -2.22 -2.08 6.57
C LYS A 302 -3.67 -2.57 6.75
N PRO A 303 -4.62 -2.14 5.88
CA PRO A 303 -6.04 -2.36 6.13
C PRO A 303 -6.40 -3.83 6.41
N ALA A 304 -5.79 -4.74 5.66
CA ALA A 304 -6.08 -6.18 5.75
C ALA A 304 -5.75 -6.82 7.11
N ILE A 305 -4.99 -6.12 7.97
CA ILE A 305 -4.66 -6.55 9.33
C ILE A 305 -4.91 -5.45 10.38
N ALA A 306 -5.43 -4.30 9.97
CA ALA A 306 -5.67 -3.18 10.89
C ALA A 306 -6.86 -3.43 11.82
N GLY A 307 -7.76 -4.36 11.50
CA GLY A 307 -8.96 -4.64 12.27
C GLY A 307 -10.24 -4.21 11.52
N SER A 308 -11.27 -3.85 12.29
CA SER A 308 -12.59 -3.49 11.76
C SER A 308 -12.55 -2.26 10.84
N PRO A 309 -12.88 -2.39 9.55
CA PRO A 309 -12.99 -1.27 8.62
C PRO A 309 -13.94 -0.17 9.09
N SER A 310 -15.07 -0.53 9.71
CA SER A 310 -16.05 0.45 10.20
C SER A 310 -15.52 1.27 11.38
N GLN A 311 -14.78 0.64 12.29
CA GLN A 311 -14.15 1.33 13.42
C GLN A 311 -12.95 2.17 12.97
N LEU A 312 -12.14 1.65 12.02
CA LEU A 312 -11.03 2.40 11.43
C LEU A 312 -11.53 3.67 10.73
N ARG A 313 -12.62 3.59 9.94
CA ARG A 313 -13.27 4.76 9.35
C ARG A 313 -13.64 5.79 10.40
N LYS A 314 -14.36 5.35 11.43
CA LYS A 314 -14.80 6.22 12.51
C LYS A 314 -13.62 6.93 13.16
N PHE A 315 -12.55 6.21 13.46
CA PHE A 315 -11.36 6.77 14.10
C PHE A 315 -10.66 7.79 13.19
N CYS A 316 -10.33 7.40 11.96
CA CYS A 316 -9.61 8.27 11.02
C CYS A 316 -10.39 9.55 10.71
N GLN A 317 -11.70 9.46 10.49
CA GLN A 317 -12.55 10.63 10.20
C GLN A 317 -12.72 11.53 11.43
N THR A 318 -12.88 10.95 12.63
CA THR A 318 -13.03 11.73 13.87
C THR A 318 -11.79 12.54 14.20
N HIS A 319 -10.61 11.99 13.94
CA HIS A 319 -9.32 12.57 14.35
C HIS A 319 -8.52 13.19 13.20
N ASN A 320 -9.05 13.16 11.96
CA ASN A 320 -8.37 13.67 10.77
C ASN A 320 -6.94 13.10 10.64
N ILE A 321 -6.82 11.76 10.69
CA ILE A 321 -5.54 11.06 10.72
C ILE A 321 -4.81 11.20 9.38
N ASP A 322 -3.53 11.61 9.42
CA ASP A 322 -2.63 11.52 8.26
C ASP A 322 -2.15 10.08 8.12
N ALA A 323 -2.60 9.39 7.08
CA ALA A 323 -2.33 7.98 6.87
C ALA A 323 -1.81 7.69 5.46
N VAL A 324 -0.90 6.73 5.39
CA VAL A 324 -0.48 6.03 4.19
C VAL A 324 -0.96 4.59 4.28
N PHE A 325 -1.61 4.10 3.24
CA PHE A 325 -2.12 2.75 3.21
C PHE A 325 -1.18 1.81 2.47
N SER A 326 -0.95 0.62 3.03
CA SER A 326 0.03 -0.35 2.52
C SER A 326 -0.55 -1.77 2.46
N SER A 327 -0.06 -2.57 1.52
CA SER A 327 -0.44 -3.97 1.31
C SER A 327 0.26 -4.90 2.32
N VAL A 328 -0.39 -6.03 2.59
CA VAL A 328 0.21 -7.21 3.23
C VAL A 328 0.37 -8.38 2.24
N PHE A 329 0.45 -8.08 0.95
CA PHE A 329 0.51 -9.07 -0.13
C PHE A 329 -0.75 -9.94 -0.24
N GLU A 330 -1.90 -9.37 0.12
CA GLU A 330 -3.21 -9.95 -0.08
C GLU A 330 -3.50 -10.21 -1.57
N THR A 331 -4.53 -11.03 -1.84
CA THR A 331 -5.03 -11.27 -3.20
C THR A 331 -5.77 -10.03 -3.72
N GLU A 332 -6.22 -10.08 -4.98
CA GLU A 332 -7.02 -9.02 -5.58
C GLU A 332 -8.29 -8.68 -4.76
N ILE A 333 -8.87 -9.68 -4.04
CA ILE A 333 -10.06 -9.48 -3.22
C ILE A 333 -9.77 -8.54 -2.05
N GLY A 334 -8.78 -8.87 -1.23
CA GLY A 334 -8.39 -8.04 -0.09
C GLY A 334 -7.80 -6.72 -0.54
N ARG A 335 -6.98 -6.72 -1.61
CA ARG A 335 -6.38 -5.52 -2.19
C ARG A 335 -7.44 -4.51 -2.64
N GLN A 336 -8.49 -4.95 -3.34
CA GLN A 336 -9.55 -4.04 -3.78
C GLN A 336 -10.30 -3.44 -2.59
N ALA A 337 -10.61 -4.24 -1.57
CA ALA A 337 -11.23 -3.76 -0.34
C ALA A 337 -10.33 -2.75 0.40
N ALA A 338 -9.04 -3.03 0.50
CA ALA A 338 -8.05 -2.16 1.12
C ALA A 338 -7.87 -0.84 0.34
N LEU A 339 -7.83 -0.88 -1.00
CA LEU A 339 -7.73 0.31 -1.85
C LEU A 339 -8.99 1.19 -1.78
N ASN A 340 -10.18 0.58 -1.68
CA ASN A 340 -11.42 1.33 -1.46
C ASN A 340 -11.35 2.10 -0.14
N LEU A 341 -10.91 1.45 0.93
CA LEU A 341 -10.74 2.07 2.24
C LEU A 341 -9.66 3.16 2.22
N ALA A 342 -8.53 2.92 1.54
CA ALA A 342 -7.47 3.91 1.35
C ALA A 342 -7.98 5.16 0.60
N THR A 343 -8.75 4.96 -0.47
CA THR A 343 -9.33 6.07 -1.25
C THR A 343 -10.30 6.92 -0.43
N GLU A 344 -11.05 6.28 0.47
CA GLU A 344 -12.00 6.95 1.35
C GLU A 344 -11.31 7.75 2.47
N LEU A 345 -10.21 7.22 3.04
CA LEU A 345 -9.60 7.71 4.26
C LEU A 345 -8.30 8.52 4.07
N SER A 346 -7.72 8.51 2.86
CA SER A 346 -6.49 9.26 2.59
C SER A 346 -6.76 10.77 2.50
N VAL A 347 -6.43 11.50 3.56
CA VAL A 347 -6.63 12.96 3.65
C VAL A 347 -5.67 13.70 2.71
N ASN A 348 -4.39 13.33 2.73
CA ASN A 348 -3.32 14.01 1.97
C ASN A 348 -3.07 13.39 0.59
N LYS A 349 -3.92 12.45 0.14
CA LYS A 349 -3.80 11.76 -1.17
C LYS A 349 -2.40 11.19 -1.44
N ARG A 350 -1.72 10.73 -0.40
CA ARG A 350 -0.40 10.13 -0.51
C ARG A 350 -0.44 8.88 -1.39
N ALA A 351 0.63 8.61 -2.12
CA ALA A 351 0.78 7.36 -2.87
C ALA A 351 0.66 6.15 -1.92
N VAL A 352 -0.09 5.14 -2.35
CA VAL A 352 -0.33 3.94 -1.52
C VAL A 352 0.70 2.85 -1.78
N GLY A 353 1.03 2.07 -0.77
CA GLY A 353 2.02 1.00 -0.81
C GLY A 353 1.45 -0.33 -1.33
N PHE A 354 0.82 -0.33 -2.52
CA PHE A 354 0.21 -1.51 -3.14
C PHE A 354 0.87 -1.93 -4.45
N GLY A 355 2.10 -1.52 -4.71
CA GLY A 355 2.90 -1.93 -5.87
C GLY A 355 3.44 -3.36 -5.74
N THR A 356 2.59 -4.32 -5.37
CA THR A 356 2.98 -5.70 -5.02
C THR A 356 2.65 -6.73 -6.10
N ASP A 357 2.09 -6.34 -7.24
CA ASP A 357 1.64 -7.26 -8.30
C ASP A 357 2.77 -8.08 -8.93
N CYS A 358 3.99 -7.54 -8.95
CA CYS A 358 5.16 -8.20 -9.54
C CYS A 358 5.71 -9.37 -8.69
N TRP A 359 5.24 -9.55 -7.46
CA TRP A 359 5.79 -10.54 -6.53
C TRP A 359 5.24 -11.95 -6.71
N PHE A 360 4.14 -12.13 -7.47
CA PHE A 360 3.51 -13.43 -7.71
C PHE A 360 3.41 -13.72 -9.21
N ASP A 361 3.47 -15.00 -9.59
CA ASP A 361 3.29 -15.45 -10.98
C ASP A 361 1.83 -15.71 -11.33
N ASP A 362 1.01 -15.86 -10.31
CA ASP A 362 -0.37 -16.26 -10.45
C ASP A 362 -1.31 -15.05 -10.54
N ASN A 363 -2.06 -15.03 -11.59
CA ASN A 363 -3.30 -14.26 -11.66
C ASN A 363 -4.43 -15.12 -11.08
N HIS A 364 -4.41 -15.38 -9.75
CA HIS A 364 -5.56 -16.01 -9.10
C HIS A 364 -6.74 -15.04 -9.17
N SER A 365 -7.51 -15.20 -10.21
CA SER A 365 -8.78 -14.51 -10.38
C SER A 365 -9.78 -15.05 -9.35
N ILE A 366 -10.74 -14.22 -8.92
CA ILE A 366 -11.88 -14.64 -8.09
C ILE A 366 -12.57 -15.88 -8.69
N LEU A 367 -12.50 -16.05 -10.02
CA LEU A 367 -13.07 -17.19 -10.76
C LEU A 367 -12.37 -18.53 -10.48
N ASP A 368 -11.14 -18.51 -9.95
CA ASP A 368 -10.40 -19.72 -9.61
C ASP A 368 -10.86 -20.32 -8.27
N PHE A 369 -11.57 -19.55 -7.45
CA PHE A 369 -12.18 -20.02 -6.20
C PHE A 369 -13.57 -20.60 -6.47
N ARG A 370 -13.62 -21.90 -6.84
CA ARG A 370 -14.88 -22.65 -6.91
C ARG A 370 -15.28 -23.08 -5.50
N PHE A 371 -16.39 -22.56 -4.99
CA PHE A 371 -17.03 -22.94 -3.73
C PHE A 371 -18.00 -24.07 -3.95
#